data_ffbfcaf4ef55482be8222976982bfa10
#
_entry.id   ffbfcaf4ef55482be8222976982bfa10
#
_cell.length_a   1.000
_cell.length_b   1.000
_cell.length_c   1.000
_cell.angle_alpha   90.00
_cell.angle_beta   90.00
_cell.angle_gamma   90.00
#
_symmetry.space_group_name_H-M   'P 1'
#
loop_
_entity.id
_entity.type
_entity.pdbx_description
1 polymer ?
#
loop_
_entity_poly.entity_id
_entity_poly.type
_entity_poly.pdbx_seq_one_letter_code
_entity_poly.pdbx_strand_id
1 'polypeptide(L)'
;MITSVNVLGLNARNHLFLSFNKKEGRRVADSKLLTKRILRRNHLPTPAILAIFRSPQDIVNFPWERLPDNFVLKPSKGFGGQGVVIVKKKAKWAGEWYLMDGSLVTTQDLRFHALEILSGRFSLHNGVDIAFIEERIKIQKIFAKYVWHGAPDIRILVFNKVPVAAMLRLPTRESKGKSNLHQGAIGVGLGLATGITTHGVLNGRFIKFIPETKRKINGLKIPQWDKILTLAVRAQEVVPSLGFLGVDIILDKNRGPMILELNARPGLEIQNANWSPLKKRLERVEGLEIKDAEHGVKIAQALFAERFADRVMAEEGIKTINAVEKIKILAGDKNKIETEAKIDTGAFRSSIDRDLAERLGLLKEENILWKNRFEYRSAVGLQPRPVIGFTFWLAGRKIQTTASVSNRSKMNYPVLIGRNDLMGFLIRP
;
A
#
# COMPACT_ATOMS: atom_id res chain seq x y z
N MET A 1 7.37 -18.77 -12.32
CA MET A 1 6.51 -19.66 -11.49
C MET A 1 6.58 -19.20 -10.05
N ILE A 2 5.43 -18.98 -9.40
CA ILE A 2 5.37 -18.75 -7.95
C ILE A 2 5.59 -20.12 -7.31
N THR A 3 6.75 -20.33 -6.74
CA THR A 3 6.97 -21.55 -5.95
C THR A 3 6.15 -21.45 -4.66
N SER A 4 5.38 -22.47 -4.32
CA SER A 4 4.50 -22.56 -3.14
C SER A 4 5.22 -22.23 -1.82
N VAL A 5 6.52 -22.43 -1.77
CA VAL A 5 7.41 -22.21 -0.60
C VAL A 5 7.45 -20.72 -0.14
N ASN A 6 7.11 -19.77 -1.00
CA ASN A 6 7.21 -18.34 -0.71
C ASN A 6 5.85 -17.68 -0.40
N VAL A 7 4.74 -18.40 -0.56
CA VAL A 7 3.40 -17.90 -0.21
C VAL A 7 3.26 -17.91 1.30
N LEU A 8 2.88 -16.77 1.87
CA LEU A 8 2.66 -16.65 3.31
C LEU A 8 1.28 -17.17 3.68
N GLY A 9 1.22 -18.27 4.42
CA GLY A 9 -0.02 -18.79 5.02
C GLY A 9 -0.36 -18.09 6.33
N LEU A 10 -1.62 -18.22 6.80
CA LEU A 10 -2.08 -17.57 8.03
C LEU A 10 -1.27 -17.98 9.27
N ASN A 11 -0.98 -19.28 9.42
CA ASN A 11 -0.19 -19.78 10.55
C ASN A 11 1.24 -19.24 10.53
N ALA A 12 1.89 -19.24 9.36
CA ALA A 12 3.23 -18.68 9.20
C ALA A 12 3.24 -17.16 9.48
N ARG A 13 2.23 -16.41 9.00
CA ARG A 13 2.08 -14.98 9.36
C ARG A 13 1.98 -14.80 10.88
N ASN A 14 1.13 -15.60 11.53
CA ASN A 14 0.90 -15.48 12.97
C ASN A 14 2.18 -15.76 13.76
N HIS A 15 2.92 -16.78 13.39
CA HIS A 15 4.15 -17.17 14.08
C HIS A 15 5.31 -16.21 13.79
N LEU A 16 5.57 -15.90 12.51
CA LEU A 16 6.77 -15.17 12.10
C LEU A 16 6.64 -13.64 12.24
N PHE A 17 5.48 -13.08 11.92
CA PHE A 17 5.36 -11.63 11.75
C PHE A 17 4.43 -10.94 12.76
N LEU A 18 3.42 -11.64 13.32
CA LEU A 18 2.59 -11.01 14.37
C LEU A 18 3.30 -10.89 15.71
N SER A 19 4.42 -11.57 15.92
CA SER A 19 5.30 -11.40 17.07
C SER A 19 5.87 -9.96 17.18
N PHE A 20 6.02 -9.27 16.04
CA PHE A 20 6.43 -7.87 15.99
C PHE A 20 5.33 -6.89 16.45
N ASN A 21 4.09 -7.36 16.63
CA ASN A 21 2.98 -6.54 17.13
C ASN A 21 2.79 -6.78 18.62
N LYS A 22 3.19 -5.83 19.46
CA LYS A 22 2.99 -5.87 20.92
C LYS A 22 1.51 -5.73 21.27
N LYS A 23 1.14 -6.12 22.49
CA LYS A 23 -0.25 -6.07 22.98
C LYS A 23 -0.86 -4.66 22.89
N GLU A 24 -0.08 -3.64 23.23
CA GLU A 24 -0.46 -2.23 23.20
C GLU A 24 -0.81 -1.78 21.78
N GLY A 25 0.00 -2.13 20.81
CA GLY A 25 -0.24 -1.82 19.40
C GLY A 25 -1.49 -2.51 18.86
N ARG A 26 -1.67 -3.79 19.19
CA ARG A 26 -2.90 -4.51 18.82
C ARG A 26 -4.15 -3.84 19.38
N ARG A 27 -4.10 -3.40 20.66
CA ARG A 27 -5.21 -2.66 21.29
C ARG A 27 -5.52 -1.36 20.54
N VAL A 28 -4.50 -0.66 20.04
CA VAL A 28 -4.69 0.56 19.21
C VAL A 28 -5.41 0.21 17.93
N ALA A 29 -4.93 -0.77 17.17
CA ALA A 29 -5.50 -1.17 15.88
C ALA A 29 -6.92 -1.75 16.04
N ASP A 30 -7.20 -2.48 17.11
CA ASP A 30 -8.51 -3.08 17.41
C ASP A 30 -9.56 -2.03 17.82
N SER A 31 -9.19 -0.74 17.98
CA SER A 31 -10.12 0.36 18.32
C SER A 31 -9.99 1.53 17.36
N LYS A 32 -10.97 1.70 16.47
CA LYS A 32 -10.99 2.80 15.48
C LYS A 32 -10.94 4.18 16.17
N LEU A 33 -11.59 4.35 17.31
CA LEU A 33 -11.54 5.60 18.06
C LEU A 33 -10.17 5.87 18.67
N LEU A 34 -9.51 4.85 19.22
CA LEU A 34 -8.16 5.00 19.76
C LEU A 34 -7.15 5.28 18.66
N THR A 35 -7.22 4.55 17.56
CA THR A 35 -6.44 4.81 16.34
C THR A 35 -6.61 6.27 15.91
N LYS A 36 -7.84 6.75 15.70
CA LYS A 36 -8.09 8.13 15.28
C LYS A 36 -7.56 9.17 16.26
N ARG A 37 -7.67 8.92 17.57
CA ARG A 37 -7.12 9.81 18.59
C ARG A 37 -5.60 9.95 18.46
N ILE A 38 -4.89 8.83 18.28
CA ILE A 38 -3.42 8.84 18.11
C ILE A 38 -3.03 9.53 16.81
N LEU A 39 -3.68 9.18 15.69
CA LEU A 39 -3.41 9.79 14.40
C LEU A 39 -3.60 11.31 14.43
N ARG A 40 -4.69 11.80 14.99
CA ARG A 40 -4.98 13.24 15.12
C ARG A 40 -3.99 13.98 16.01
N ARG A 41 -3.57 13.39 17.13
CA ARG A 41 -2.52 13.97 18.01
C ARG A 41 -1.18 14.13 17.30
N ASN A 42 -0.91 13.30 16.30
CA ASN A 42 0.29 13.34 15.49
C ASN A 42 0.06 13.99 14.10
N HIS A 43 -1.01 14.77 13.96
CA HIS A 43 -1.35 15.51 12.74
C HIS A 43 -1.47 14.64 11.47
N LEU A 44 -1.78 13.34 11.61
CA LEU A 44 -2.04 12.47 10.47
C LEU A 44 -3.52 12.56 10.05
N PRO A 45 -3.81 12.74 8.76
CA PRO A 45 -5.16 12.97 8.26
C PRO A 45 -6.04 11.73 8.44
N THR A 46 -7.20 11.91 9.03
CA THR A 46 -8.24 10.90 9.25
C THR A 46 -9.62 11.58 9.20
N PRO A 47 -10.70 10.88 8.80
CA PRO A 47 -12.04 11.45 8.79
C PRO A 47 -12.43 12.03 10.15
N ALA A 48 -13.10 13.19 10.14
CA ALA A 48 -13.53 13.87 11.35
C ALA A 48 -14.63 13.07 12.08
N ILE A 49 -14.53 13.00 13.39
CA ILE A 49 -15.57 12.41 14.26
C ILE A 49 -16.61 13.49 14.53
N LEU A 50 -17.88 13.18 14.26
CA LEU A 50 -19.02 14.06 14.45
C LEU A 50 -19.75 13.79 15.77
N ALA A 51 -19.83 12.52 16.19
CA ALA A 51 -20.44 12.12 17.45
C ALA A 51 -19.85 10.81 17.98
N ILE A 52 -19.91 10.62 19.31
CA ILE A 52 -19.50 9.39 19.99
C ILE A 52 -20.57 9.02 21.00
N PHE A 53 -21.03 7.77 20.99
CA PHE A 53 -22.06 7.22 21.88
C PHE A 53 -21.43 6.10 22.72
N ARG A 54 -21.38 6.27 24.04
CA ARG A 54 -20.85 5.29 25.00
C ARG A 54 -21.94 4.66 25.85
N SER A 55 -23.11 5.31 25.88
CA SER A 55 -24.27 4.89 26.65
C SER A 55 -25.56 5.09 25.84
N PRO A 56 -26.65 4.40 26.19
CA PRO A 56 -27.96 4.65 25.60
C PRO A 56 -28.40 6.12 25.76
N GLN A 57 -28.04 6.75 26.88
CA GLN A 57 -28.39 8.15 27.15
C GLN A 57 -27.75 9.11 26.13
N ASP A 58 -26.49 8.82 25.70
CA ASP A 58 -25.82 9.63 24.66
C ASP A 58 -26.63 9.59 23.34
N ILE A 59 -27.21 8.43 23.00
CA ILE A 59 -28.00 8.24 21.77
C ILE A 59 -29.32 9.00 21.86
N VAL A 60 -29.99 8.95 23.00
CA VAL A 60 -31.28 9.63 23.22
C VAL A 60 -31.11 11.14 23.16
N ASN A 61 -30.10 11.67 23.83
CA ASN A 61 -29.87 13.12 23.97
C ASN A 61 -29.23 13.76 22.73
N PHE A 62 -28.74 12.96 21.77
CA PHE A 62 -28.06 13.50 20.60
C PHE A 62 -29.06 14.14 19.62
N PRO A 63 -28.77 15.35 19.11
CA PRO A 63 -29.63 16.05 18.17
C PRO A 63 -29.41 15.54 16.73
N TRP A 64 -29.98 14.38 16.40
CA TRP A 64 -29.82 13.68 15.12
C TRP A 64 -30.12 14.55 13.90
N GLU A 65 -31.06 15.47 14.00
CA GLU A 65 -31.50 16.36 12.93
C GLU A 65 -30.40 17.35 12.51
N ARG A 66 -29.43 17.61 13.41
CA ARG A 66 -28.27 18.48 13.15
C ARG A 66 -27.15 17.78 12.37
N LEU A 67 -27.25 16.48 12.14
CA LEU A 67 -26.29 15.78 11.32
C LEU A 67 -26.23 16.35 9.89
N PRO A 68 -25.04 16.33 9.25
CA PRO A 68 -24.90 16.75 7.86
C PRO A 68 -25.68 15.84 6.91
N ASP A 69 -25.77 16.23 5.64
CA ASP A 69 -26.47 15.44 4.62
C ASP A 69 -25.95 14.02 4.47
N ASN A 70 -24.69 13.80 4.77
CA ASN A 70 -24.05 12.50 4.63
C ASN A 70 -23.02 12.26 5.75
N PHE A 71 -23.00 11.05 6.25
CA PHE A 71 -22.11 10.61 7.33
C PHE A 71 -21.98 9.09 7.34
N VAL A 72 -21.17 8.57 8.24
CA VAL A 72 -21.00 7.12 8.48
C VAL A 72 -21.16 6.84 9.96
N LEU A 73 -22.13 5.97 10.32
CA LEU A 73 -22.28 5.41 11.66
C LEU A 73 -21.60 4.06 11.73
N LYS A 74 -20.73 3.82 12.70
CA LYS A 74 -19.98 2.57 12.81
C LYS A 74 -19.53 2.24 14.22
N PRO A 75 -19.25 0.93 14.48
CA PRO A 75 -18.67 0.46 15.75
C PRO A 75 -17.18 0.78 15.82
N SER A 76 -16.69 1.06 17.04
CA SER A 76 -15.27 1.29 17.29
C SER A 76 -14.43 0.01 17.16
N LYS A 77 -14.96 -1.13 17.66
CA LYS A 77 -14.29 -2.43 17.65
C LYS A 77 -14.85 -3.40 16.61
N GLY A 78 -15.73 -2.91 15.72
CA GLY A 78 -16.35 -3.74 14.67
C GLY A 78 -15.33 -4.31 13.69
N PHE A 79 -15.61 -5.51 13.20
CA PHE A 79 -14.75 -6.28 12.29
C PHE A 79 -15.41 -6.45 10.93
N GLY A 80 -14.59 -6.48 9.86
CA GLY A 80 -15.03 -6.84 8.51
C GLY A 80 -16.07 -5.90 7.89
N GLY A 81 -16.23 -4.66 8.38
CA GLY A 81 -17.25 -3.72 7.90
C GLY A 81 -18.66 -4.03 8.40
N GLN A 82 -18.81 -4.94 9.37
CA GLN A 82 -20.09 -5.20 10.04
C GLN A 82 -20.49 -3.99 10.89
N GLY A 83 -21.80 -3.72 10.96
CA GLY A 83 -22.33 -2.59 11.73
C GLY A 83 -22.04 -1.21 11.13
N VAL A 84 -21.47 -1.13 9.91
CA VAL A 84 -21.23 0.15 9.24
C VAL A 84 -22.43 0.54 8.41
N VAL A 85 -23.02 1.70 8.72
CA VAL A 85 -24.13 2.33 7.98
C VAL A 85 -23.60 3.58 7.29
N ILE A 86 -23.71 3.61 5.95
CA ILE A 86 -23.23 4.72 5.13
C ILE A 86 -24.41 5.52 4.61
N VAL A 87 -24.59 6.71 5.15
CA VAL A 87 -25.63 7.65 4.76
C VAL A 87 -25.16 8.47 3.55
N LYS A 88 -26.00 8.50 2.50
CA LYS A 88 -25.66 9.13 1.21
C LYS A 88 -26.11 10.59 1.16
N LYS A 89 -27.36 10.87 1.57
CA LYS A 89 -27.95 12.20 1.54
C LYS A 89 -29.20 12.27 2.44
N LYS A 90 -29.56 13.47 2.90
CA LYS A 90 -30.84 13.72 3.54
C LYS A 90 -32.01 13.42 2.59
N ALA A 91 -33.11 12.94 3.13
CA ALA A 91 -34.40 12.81 2.45
C ALA A 91 -35.16 14.14 2.52
N LYS A 92 -36.40 14.11 2.03
CA LYS A 92 -37.27 15.29 2.03
C LYS A 92 -37.71 15.70 3.45
N TRP A 93 -37.96 14.71 4.30
CA TRP A 93 -38.44 14.94 5.65
C TRP A 93 -37.28 14.99 6.65
N ALA A 94 -37.40 15.83 7.67
CA ALA A 94 -36.40 15.94 8.72
C ALA A 94 -36.28 14.61 9.49
N GLY A 95 -35.03 14.24 9.80
CA GLY A 95 -34.76 12.96 10.48
C GLY A 95 -34.76 11.73 9.60
N GLU A 96 -34.78 11.90 8.27
CA GLU A 96 -34.71 10.82 7.30
C GLU A 96 -33.53 10.99 6.34
N TRP A 97 -32.95 9.86 5.94
CA TRP A 97 -31.83 9.83 4.99
C TRP A 97 -31.91 8.63 4.04
N TYR A 98 -31.26 8.76 2.90
CA TYR A 98 -31.03 7.65 1.97
C TYR A 98 -29.68 7.02 2.20
N LEU A 99 -29.65 5.69 2.23
CA LEU A 99 -28.40 4.90 2.24
C LEU A 99 -27.80 4.80 0.83
N MET A 100 -26.65 4.12 0.73
CA MET A 100 -25.94 3.97 -0.56
C MET A 100 -26.72 3.14 -1.57
N ASP A 101 -27.51 2.18 -1.13
CA ASP A 101 -28.37 1.33 -1.96
C ASP A 101 -29.71 1.98 -2.34
N GLY A 102 -29.98 3.18 -1.82
CA GLY A 102 -31.19 3.92 -2.06
C GLY A 102 -32.30 3.68 -1.05
N SER A 103 -32.13 2.78 -0.10
CA SER A 103 -33.11 2.56 0.98
C SER A 103 -33.21 3.78 1.88
N LEU A 104 -34.38 4.02 2.45
CA LEU A 104 -34.67 5.07 3.42
C LEU A 104 -34.28 4.56 4.82
N VAL A 105 -33.70 5.43 5.64
CA VAL A 105 -33.39 5.20 7.06
C VAL A 105 -33.83 6.41 7.86
N THR A 106 -34.51 6.16 9.00
CA THR A 106 -34.99 7.20 9.92
C THR A 106 -34.06 7.41 11.09
N THR A 107 -34.24 8.49 11.84
CA THR A 107 -33.60 8.71 13.13
C THR A 107 -33.80 7.53 14.08
N GLN A 108 -34.99 6.92 14.10
CA GLN A 108 -35.32 5.77 14.94
C GLN A 108 -34.46 4.54 14.58
N ASP A 109 -34.33 4.26 13.27
CA ASP A 109 -33.51 3.16 12.79
C ASP A 109 -32.03 3.35 13.16
N LEU A 110 -31.52 4.58 13.01
CA LEU A 110 -30.12 4.91 13.38
C LEU A 110 -29.88 4.81 14.88
N ARG A 111 -30.86 5.24 15.71
CA ARG A 111 -30.81 5.08 17.18
C ARG A 111 -30.78 3.60 17.56
N PHE A 112 -31.65 2.80 16.98
CA PHE A 112 -31.70 1.36 17.22
C PHE A 112 -30.38 0.70 16.81
N HIS A 113 -29.88 1.02 15.64
CA HIS A 113 -28.58 0.49 15.17
C HIS A 113 -27.41 0.90 16.09
N ALA A 114 -27.40 2.13 16.60
CA ALA A 114 -26.39 2.57 17.57
C ALA A 114 -26.49 1.79 18.89
N LEU A 115 -27.70 1.44 19.36
CA LEU A 115 -27.91 0.56 20.53
C LEU A 115 -27.38 -0.86 20.27
N GLU A 116 -27.61 -1.41 19.08
CA GLU A 116 -27.05 -2.70 18.68
C GLU A 116 -25.51 -2.69 18.69
N ILE A 117 -24.89 -1.59 18.28
CA ILE A 117 -23.43 -1.42 18.39
C ILE A 117 -23.01 -1.44 19.85
N LEU A 118 -23.67 -0.66 20.71
CA LEU A 118 -23.34 -0.62 22.15
C LEU A 118 -23.45 -1.99 22.82
N SER A 119 -24.45 -2.79 22.42
CA SER A 119 -24.63 -4.16 22.94
C SER A 119 -23.52 -5.13 22.55
N GLY A 120 -22.64 -4.74 21.60
CA GLY A 120 -21.55 -5.56 21.13
C GLY A 120 -21.88 -6.48 19.95
N ARG A 121 -23.06 -6.35 19.35
CA ARG A 121 -23.53 -7.22 18.22
C ARG A 121 -22.50 -7.35 17.08
N PHE A 122 -21.70 -6.30 16.84
CA PHE A 122 -20.73 -6.24 15.74
C PHE A 122 -19.27 -6.34 16.18
N SER A 123 -19.04 -6.54 17.47
CA SER A 123 -17.69 -6.59 18.05
C SER A 123 -17.18 -8.00 18.15
N LEU A 124 -15.84 -8.16 18.09
CA LEU A 124 -15.21 -9.44 18.38
C LEU A 124 -15.61 -9.90 19.79
N HIS A 125 -16.04 -11.15 19.91
CA HIS A 125 -16.49 -11.78 21.15
C HIS A 125 -17.74 -11.15 21.79
N ASN A 126 -18.59 -10.47 21.02
CA ASN A 126 -19.80 -9.79 21.52
C ASN A 126 -19.56 -8.88 22.75
N GLY A 127 -18.35 -8.33 22.84
CA GLY A 127 -17.98 -7.41 23.93
C GLY A 127 -18.56 -6.02 23.68
N VAL A 128 -18.91 -5.33 24.76
CA VAL A 128 -19.40 -3.94 24.74
C VAL A 128 -18.53 -3.05 23.85
N ASP A 129 -19.17 -2.26 23.00
CA ASP A 129 -18.51 -1.38 22.04
C ASP A 129 -18.97 0.08 22.20
N ILE A 130 -18.45 0.93 21.38
CA ILE A 130 -18.77 2.36 21.30
C ILE A 130 -19.21 2.63 19.86
N ALA A 131 -20.41 3.21 19.71
CA ALA A 131 -20.87 3.70 18.43
C ALA A 131 -20.33 5.11 18.17
N PHE A 132 -19.98 5.42 16.94
CA PHE A 132 -19.60 6.78 16.59
C PHE A 132 -20.00 7.14 15.16
N ILE A 133 -20.19 8.42 14.94
CA ILE A 133 -20.48 9.01 13.64
C ILE A 133 -19.26 9.76 13.18
N GLU A 134 -18.87 9.55 11.93
CA GLU A 134 -17.82 10.30 11.26
C GLU A 134 -18.30 10.88 9.93
N GLU A 135 -17.58 11.85 9.44
CA GLU A 135 -17.81 12.42 8.11
C GLU A 135 -17.68 11.36 7.02
N ARG A 136 -18.55 11.45 6.02
CA ARG A 136 -18.42 10.62 4.81
C ARG A 136 -17.45 11.27 3.83
N ILE A 137 -16.42 10.53 3.43
CA ILE A 137 -15.41 11.01 2.50
C ILE A 137 -15.95 11.08 1.07
N LYS A 138 -15.66 12.19 0.39
CA LYS A 138 -15.96 12.37 -1.03
C LYS A 138 -14.81 11.82 -1.86
N ILE A 139 -15.03 10.68 -2.50
CA ILE A 139 -14.00 9.98 -3.27
C ILE A 139 -13.54 10.76 -4.51
N GLN A 140 -12.29 10.52 -4.92
CA GLN A 140 -11.74 11.05 -6.17
C GLN A 140 -12.54 10.59 -7.39
N LYS A 141 -12.80 11.50 -8.33
CA LYS A 141 -13.55 11.22 -9.57
C LYS A 141 -12.98 10.07 -10.41
N ILE A 142 -11.65 9.86 -10.34
CA ILE A 142 -10.96 8.80 -11.06
C ILE A 142 -11.53 7.41 -10.77
N PHE A 143 -12.05 7.19 -9.55
CA PHE A 143 -12.60 5.91 -9.13
C PHE A 143 -14.06 5.70 -9.53
N ALA A 144 -14.81 6.76 -9.88
CA ALA A 144 -16.25 6.68 -10.15
C ALA A 144 -16.63 5.68 -11.26
N LYS A 145 -15.69 5.45 -12.20
CA LYS A 145 -15.87 4.52 -13.32
C LYS A 145 -15.54 3.06 -12.97
N TYR A 146 -14.99 2.82 -11.78
CA TYR A 146 -14.46 1.51 -11.35
C TYR A 146 -15.25 0.89 -10.21
N VAL A 147 -16.19 1.59 -9.63
CA VAL A 147 -17.00 1.12 -8.50
C VAL A 147 -18.47 1.19 -8.83
N TRP A 148 -19.24 0.24 -8.29
CA TRP A 148 -20.70 0.31 -8.40
C TRP A 148 -21.26 1.40 -7.49
N HIS A 149 -20.97 1.35 -6.21
CA HIS A 149 -21.26 2.35 -5.18
C HIS A 149 -20.22 2.21 -4.08
N GLY A 150 -20.23 3.13 -3.12
CA GLY A 150 -19.28 3.09 -2.00
C GLY A 150 -17.96 3.79 -2.31
N ALA A 151 -17.01 3.62 -1.43
CA ALA A 151 -15.70 4.27 -1.51
C ALA A 151 -14.62 3.21 -1.61
N PRO A 152 -13.81 3.22 -2.69
CA PRO A 152 -12.61 2.39 -2.76
C PRO A 152 -11.60 2.86 -1.73
N ASP A 153 -10.85 1.94 -1.18
CA ASP A 153 -9.72 2.24 -0.32
C ASP A 153 -8.45 1.53 -0.79
N ILE A 154 -7.33 1.99 -0.26
CA ILE A 154 -6.01 1.47 -0.58
C ILE A 154 -5.46 0.86 0.70
N ARG A 155 -5.24 -0.45 0.70
CA ARG A 155 -4.54 -1.15 1.77
C ARG A 155 -3.05 -1.19 1.48
N ILE A 156 -2.26 -0.63 2.38
CA ILE A 156 -0.79 -0.72 2.36
C ILE A 156 -0.36 -1.63 3.50
N LEU A 157 0.42 -2.67 3.21
CA LEU A 157 1.13 -3.42 4.24
C LEU A 157 2.47 -2.76 4.52
N VAL A 158 2.71 -2.43 5.78
CA VAL A 158 3.96 -1.85 6.26
C VAL A 158 4.62 -2.81 7.24
N PHE A 159 5.88 -3.08 7.04
CA PHE A 159 6.72 -3.86 7.94
C PHE A 159 8.09 -3.18 8.08
N ASN A 160 8.55 -3.03 9.32
CA ASN A 160 9.82 -2.36 9.62
C ASN A 160 9.94 -0.99 8.94
N LYS A 161 8.89 -0.16 8.99
CA LYS A 161 8.78 1.16 8.34
C LYS A 161 8.94 1.14 6.80
N VAL A 162 8.78 -0.03 6.16
CA VAL A 162 8.85 -0.16 4.71
C VAL A 162 7.51 -0.67 4.17
N PRO A 163 6.89 0.00 3.19
CA PRO A 163 5.75 -0.54 2.46
C PRO A 163 6.15 -1.81 1.69
N VAL A 164 5.55 -2.95 2.00
CA VAL A 164 5.91 -4.24 1.38
C VAL A 164 4.92 -4.74 0.34
N ALA A 165 3.67 -4.30 0.42
CA ALA A 165 2.63 -4.59 -0.57
C ALA A 165 1.54 -3.52 -0.54
N ALA A 166 0.87 -3.30 -1.67
CA ALA A 166 -0.24 -2.38 -1.80
C ALA A 166 -1.37 -2.99 -2.63
N MET A 167 -2.62 -2.71 -2.27
CA MET A 167 -3.82 -3.21 -2.95
C MET A 167 -4.91 -2.14 -2.92
N LEU A 168 -5.51 -1.87 -4.08
CA LEU A 168 -6.76 -1.12 -4.18
C LEU A 168 -7.93 -2.08 -4.00
N ARG A 169 -8.90 -1.73 -3.13
CA ARG A 169 -10.11 -2.50 -2.92
C ARG A 169 -11.29 -1.76 -3.53
N LEU A 170 -11.94 -2.38 -4.49
CA LEU A 170 -13.05 -1.80 -5.24
C LEU A 170 -14.37 -2.41 -4.78
N PRO A 171 -15.28 -1.60 -4.22
CA PRO A 171 -16.64 -2.04 -3.92
C PRO A 171 -17.40 -2.51 -5.15
N THR A 172 -18.18 -3.57 -4.98
CA THR A 172 -19.05 -4.17 -6.00
C THR A 172 -20.53 -4.13 -5.54
N ARG A 173 -21.43 -4.59 -6.39
CA ARG A 173 -22.82 -4.82 -6.00
C ARG A 173 -22.93 -5.90 -4.92
N GLU A 174 -22.16 -7.00 -5.05
CA GLU A 174 -22.11 -8.10 -4.09
C GLU A 174 -21.65 -7.62 -2.70
N SER A 175 -20.62 -6.78 -2.64
CA SER A 175 -20.12 -6.22 -1.37
C SER A 175 -21.02 -5.09 -0.82
N LYS A 176 -22.13 -4.75 -1.47
CA LYS A 176 -23.05 -3.66 -1.08
C LYS A 176 -22.34 -2.33 -0.83
N GLY A 177 -21.36 -2.01 -1.70
CA GLY A 177 -20.59 -0.77 -1.60
C GLY A 177 -19.47 -0.78 -0.55
N LYS A 178 -19.15 -1.92 0.07
CA LYS A 178 -18.05 -2.07 1.05
C LYS A 178 -16.78 -2.57 0.37
N SER A 179 -15.63 -2.07 0.81
CA SER A 179 -14.30 -2.45 0.31
C SER A 179 -13.76 -3.71 1.01
N ASN A 180 -14.62 -4.73 1.24
CA ASN A 180 -14.24 -5.97 1.91
C ASN A 180 -14.24 -7.14 0.94
N LEU A 181 -13.05 -7.75 0.71
CA LEU A 181 -12.89 -8.86 -0.24
C LEU A 181 -13.70 -10.10 0.16
N HIS A 182 -13.83 -10.38 1.47
CA HIS A 182 -14.65 -11.49 1.97
C HIS A 182 -16.16 -11.28 1.75
N GLN A 183 -16.57 -10.06 1.40
CA GLN A 183 -17.95 -9.70 1.06
C GLN A 183 -18.13 -9.46 -0.46
N GLY A 184 -17.16 -9.89 -1.28
CA GLY A 184 -17.26 -9.77 -2.72
C GLY A 184 -16.70 -8.48 -3.33
N ALA A 185 -15.89 -7.70 -2.60
CA ALA A 185 -15.13 -6.60 -3.21
C ALA A 185 -13.98 -7.13 -4.06
N ILE A 186 -13.57 -6.36 -5.07
CA ILE A 186 -12.43 -6.69 -5.92
C ILE A 186 -11.14 -6.20 -5.28
N GLY A 187 -10.16 -7.09 -5.13
CA GLY A 187 -8.79 -6.71 -4.77
C GLY A 187 -7.95 -6.48 -6.03
N VAL A 188 -7.31 -5.32 -6.13
CA VAL A 188 -6.47 -4.98 -7.29
C VAL A 188 -5.06 -4.67 -6.81
N GLY A 189 -4.07 -5.41 -7.30
CA GLY A 189 -2.67 -5.17 -6.97
C GLY A 189 -2.17 -3.81 -7.45
N LEU A 190 -1.26 -3.21 -6.69
CA LEU A 190 -0.64 -1.92 -6.98
C LEU A 190 0.88 -2.05 -7.01
N GLY A 191 1.50 -1.59 -8.08
CA GLY A 191 2.95 -1.50 -8.16
C GLY A 191 3.49 -0.48 -7.15
N LEU A 192 4.32 -0.91 -6.19
CA LEU A 192 4.84 -0.01 -5.15
C LEU A 192 5.67 1.14 -5.70
N ALA A 193 6.44 0.90 -6.77
CA ALA A 193 7.23 1.95 -7.39
C ALA A 193 6.40 2.98 -8.17
N THR A 194 5.22 2.60 -8.68
CA THR A 194 4.50 3.42 -9.67
C THR A 194 3.11 3.85 -9.25
N GLY A 195 2.49 3.15 -8.30
CA GLY A 195 1.08 3.35 -7.93
C GLY A 195 0.09 2.97 -9.04
N ILE A 196 0.51 2.09 -9.96
CA ILE A 196 -0.33 1.68 -11.07
C ILE A 196 -0.96 0.32 -10.76
N THR A 197 -2.26 0.19 -11.07
CA THR A 197 -3.00 -1.07 -10.91
C THR A 197 -2.47 -2.17 -11.82
N THR A 198 -2.43 -3.39 -11.30
CA THR A 198 -1.92 -4.59 -12.01
C THR A 198 -3.02 -5.60 -12.24
N HIS A 199 -3.17 -6.59 -11.40
CA HIS A 199 -4.12 -7.69 -11.53
C HIS A 199 -5.33 -7.49 -10.61
N GLY A 200 -6.50 -7.97 -11.02
CA GLY A 200 -7.69 -8.01 -10.18
C GLY A 200 -7.98 -9.43 -9.68
N VAL A 201 -8.47 -9.52 -8.45
CA VAL A 201 -8.96 -10.76 -7.83
C VAL A 201 -10.35 -10.53 -7.28
N LEU A 202 -11.30 -11.41 -7.66
CA LEU A 202 -12.65 -11.44 -7.13
C LEU A 202 -12.97 -12.88 -6.70
N ASN A 203 -13.38 -13.07 -5.46
CA ASN A 203 -13.71 -14.40 -4.91
C ASN A 203 -12.61 -15.45 -5.20
N GLY A 204 -11.34 -15.08 -5.01
CA GLY A 204 -10.17 -15.93 -5.24
C GLY A 204 -9.80 -16.17 -6.71
N ARG A 205 -10.53 -15.61 -7.67
CA ARG A 205 -10.28 -15.78 -9.10
C ARG A 205 -9.68 -14.52 -9.72
N PHE A 206 -8.73 -14.68 -10.62
CA PHE A 206 -8.18 -13.56 -11.39
C PHE A 206 -9.19 -13.02 -12.40
N ILE A 207 -9.31 -11.69 -12.44
CA ILE A 207 -10.16 -11.00 -13.39
C ILE A 207 -9.38 -9.88 -14.10
N LYS A 208 -9.68 -9.66 -15.38
CA LYS A 208 -9.08 -8.58 -16.20
C LYS A 208 -9.96 -7.35 -16.28
N PHE A 209 -11.27 -7.55 -16.13
CA PHE A 209 -12.29 -6.51 -16.27
C PHE A 209 -13.20 -6.50 -15.04
N ILE A 210 -13.69 -5.33 -14.67
CA ILE A 210 -14.69 -5.18 -13.61
C ILE A 210 -16.03 -5.72 -14.16
N PRO A 211 -16.69 -6.66 -13.48
CA PRO A 211 -17.89 -7.30 -13.99
C PRO A 211 -19.01 -6.32 -14.37
N GLU A 212 -19.26 -5.34 -13.51
CA GLU A 212 -20.39 -4.39 -13.69
C GLU A 212 -20.11 -3.35 -14.79
N THR A 213 -18.88 -2.84 -14.88
CA THR A 213 -18.55 -1.70 -15.76
C THR A 213 -17.81 -2.12 -17.04
N LYS A 214 -17.39 -3.39 -17.13
CA LYS A 214 -16.55 -3.92 -18.21
C LYS A 214 -15.22 -3.16 -18.41
N ARG A 215 -14.83 -2.37 -17.43
CA ARG A 215 -13.58 -1.62 -17.50
C ARG A 215 -12.38 -2.50 -17.19
N LYS A 216 -11.31 -2.24 -17.91
CA LYS A 216 -10.01 -2.88 -17.70
C LYS A 216 -9.46 -2.45 -16.33
N ILE A 217 -9.00 -3.42 -15.54
CA ILE A 217 -8.52 -3.20 -14.18
C ILE A 217 -7.11 -2.62 -14.14
N ASN A 218 -6.21 -3.13 -14.98
CA ASN A 218 -4.82 -2.68 -15.00
C ASN A 218 -4.68 -1.32 -15.71
N GLY A 219 -3.64 -0.56 -15.34
CA GLY A 219 -3.29 0.69 -15.99
C GLY A 219 -3.81 1.95 -15.28
N LEU A 220 -4.66 1.83 -14.28
CA LEU A 220 -5.10 2.99 -13.49
C LEU A 220 -3.94 3.47 -12.61
N LYS A 221 -3.50 4.72 -12.78
CA LYS A 221 -2.50 5.35 -11.91
C LYS A 221 -3.19 6.02 -10.73
N ILE A 222 -2.81 5.64 -9.53
CA ILE A 222 -3.31 6.23 -8.29
C ILE A 222 -2.66 7.61 -8.08
N PRO A 223 -3.44 8.69 -7.93
CA PRO A 223 -2.88 10.01 -7.67
C PRO A 223 -2.26 10.10 -6.28
N GLN A 224 -1.29 11.00 -6.12
CA GLN A 224 -0.59 11.27 -4.86
C GLN A 224 0.06 10.01 -4.24
N TRP A 225 0.60 9.13 -5.07
CA TRP A 225 1.08 7.81 -4.64
C TRP A 225 2.14 7.88 -3.56
N ASP A 226 3.14 8.75 -3.70
CA ASP A 226 4.21 8.90 -2.71
C ASP A 226 3.66 9.39 -1.36
N LYS A 227 2.68 10.31 -1.38
CA LYS A 227 2.00 10.75 -0.15
C LYS A 227 1.24 9.61 0.54
N ILE A 228 0.64 8.71 -0.23
CA ILE A 228 -0.06 7.52 0.31
C ILE A 228 0.92 6.60 1.01
N LEU A 229 2.05 6.29 0.36
CA LEU A 229 3.08 5.42 0.94
C LEU A 229 3.69 6.05 2.19
N THR A 230 4.07 7.32 2.13
CA THR A 230 4.63 8.06 3.27
C THR A 230 3.64 8.11 4.45
N LEU A 231 2.35 8.36 4.16
CA LEU A 231 1.31 8.38 5.18
C LEU A 231 1.17 7.00 5.87
N ALA A 232 1.26 5.91 5.11
CA ALA A 232 1.19 4.56 5.66
C ALA A 232 2.40 4.26 6.59
N VAL A 233 3.61 4.69 6.22
CA VAL A 233 4.78 4.52 7.08
C VAL A 233 4.69 5.37 8.33
N ARG A 234 4.29 6.64 8.21
CA ARG A 234 4.07 7.52 9.37
C ARG A 234 3.05 6.98 10.35
N ALA A 235 2.02 6.26 9.86
CA ALA A 235 1.07 5.59 10.74
C ALA A 235 1.73 4.50 11.61
N GLN A 236 2.76 3.81 11.09
CA GLN A 236 3.57 2.88 11.88
C GLN A 236 4.49 3.62 12.87
N GLU A 237 5.09 4.72 12.47
CA GLU A 237 5.97 5.51 13.35
C GLU A 237 5.25 6.02 14.59
N VAL A 238 3.99 6.46 14.46
CA VAL A 238 3.19 6.95 15.60
C VAL A 238 2.61 5.82 16.46
N VAL A 239 2.66 4.57 15.98
CA VAL A 239 2.29 3.37 16.74
C VAL A 239 3.44 2.34 16.67
N PRO A 240 4.60 2.62 17.28
CA PRO A 240 5.81 1.79 17.13
C PRO A 240 5.67 0.37 17.71
N SER A 241 4.65 0.13 18.53
CA SER A 241 4.28 -1.20 19.00
C SER A 241 3.60 -2.10 17.95
N LEU A 242 3.36 -1.59 16.73
CA LEU A 242 2.92 -2.34 15.55
C LEU A 242 4.07 -2.47 14.54
N GLY A 243 4.85 -3.54 14.63
CA GLY A 243 5.94 -3.80 13.68
C GLY A 243 5.46 -4.29 12.31
N PHE A 244 4.28 -4.93 12.25
CA PHE A 244 3.64 -5.38 11.00
C PHE A 244 2.15 -4.99 11.00
N LEU A 245 1.74 -4.14 10.07
CA LEU A 245 0.36 -3.67 10.01
C LEU A 245 -0.14 -3.45 8.58
N GLY A 246 -1.46 -3.48 8.43
CA GLY A 246 -2.18 -2.96 7.29
C GLY A 246 -2.73 -1.56 7.59
N VAL A 247 -2.49 -0.61 6.70
CA VAL A 247 -3.05 0.75 6.77
C VAL A 247 -4.06 0.90 5.66
N ASP A 248 -5.30 1.21 6.01
CA ASP A 248 -6.37 1.45 5.06
C ASP A 248 -6.52 2.95 4.82
N ILE A 249 -6.28 3.37 3.59
CA ILE A 249 -6.26 4.77 3.17
C ILE A 249 -7.32 5.02 2.11
N ILE A 250 -8.08 6.08 2.30
CA ILE A 250 -9.05 6.59 1.32
C ILE A 250 -8.54 7.90 0.72
N LEU A 251 -8.85 8.15 -0.55
CA LEU A 251 -8.52 9.40 -1.22
C LEU A 251 -9.73 10.34 -1.22
N ASP A 252 -9.69 11.35 -0.36
CA ASP A 252 -10.64 12.45 -0.41
C ASP A 252 -10.39 13.33 -1.64
N LYS A 253 -11.47 13.76 -2.29
CA LYS A 253 -11.40 14.56 -3.52
C LYS A 253 -10.62 15.87 -3.33
N ASN A 254 -10.75 16.51 -2.17
CA ASN A 254 -10.22 17.84 -1.90
C ASN A 254 -8.97 17.81 -1.01
N ARG A 255 -8.93 16.89 -0.01
CA ARG A 255 -7.90 16.84 1.04
C ARG A 255 -6.80 15.80 0.78
N GLY A 256 -6.99 14.92 -0.21
CA GLY A 256 -6.02 13.88 -0.53
C GLY A 256 -6.14 12.62 0.35
N PRO A 257 -5.02 11.92 0.61
CA PRO A 257 -5.06 10.65 1.34
C PRO A 257 -5.38 10.84 2.82
N MET A 258 -6.27 9.98 3.36
CA MET A 258 -6.69 9.95 4.75
C MET A 258 -6.72 8.52 5.28
N ILE A 259 -6.24 8.28 6.49
CA ILE A 259 -6.25 6.96 7.13
C ILE A 259 -7.65 6.66 7.68
N LEU A 260 -8.22 5.54 7.28
CA LEU A 260 -9.49 5.03 7.80
C LEU A 260 -9.29 4.21 9.07
N GLU A 261 -8.38 3.23 9.01
CA GLU A 261 -8.10 2.31 10.12
C GLU A 261 -6.70 1.68 9.99
N LEU A 262 -6.23 1.12 11.10
CA LEU A 262 -5.03 0.29 11.19
C LEU A 262 -5.45 -1.17 11.47
N ASN A 263 -4.76 -2.11 10.85
CA ASN A 263 -5.02 -3.54 11.01
C ASN A 263 -3.78 -4.26 11.54
N ALA A 264 -3.84 -4.76 12.78
CA ALA A 264 -2.74 -5.52 13.39
C ALA A 264 -2.63 -6.95 12.84
N ARG A 265 -3.66 -7.44 12.17
CA ARG A 265 -3.72 -8.80 11.58
C ARG A 265 -4.21 -8.70 10.13
N PRO A 266 -3.44 -8.03 9.23
CA PRO A 266 -3.90 -7.80 7.87
C PRO A 266 -4.12 -9.13 7.12
N GLY A 267 -5.20 -9.18 6.32
CA GLY A 267 -5.48 -10.32 5.46
C GLY A 267 -4.42 -10.51 4.37
N LEU A 268 -4.26 -11.73 3.90
CA LEU A 268 -3.18 -12.13 2.97
C LEU A 268 -3.59 -12.12 1.50
N GLU A 269 -4.84 -11.78 1.17
CA GLU A 269 -5.33 -11.67 -0.21
C GLU A 269 -4.54 -10.66 -1.06
N ILE A 270 -3.86 -9.74 -0.42
CA ILE A 270 -2.98 -8.77 -1.06
C ILE A 270 -1.83 -9.43 -1.85
N GLN A 271 -1.35 -10.61 -1.43
CA GLN A 271 -0.34 -11.36 -2.19
C GLN A 271 -0.93 -11.95 -3.48
N ASN A 272 -2.19 -12.37 -3.46
CA ASN A 272 -2.91 -12.86 -4.64
C ASN A 272 -3.14 -11.71 -5.63
N ALA A 273 -3.67 -10.57 -5.15
CA ALA A 273 -3.89 -9.38 -5.98
C ALA A 273 -2.60 -8.86 -6.62
N ASN A 274 -1.46 -8.97 -5.95
CA ASN A 274 -0.16 -8.57 -6.48
C ASN A 274 0.57 -9.68 -7.26
N TRP A 275 0.01 -10.91 -7.28
CA TRP A 275 0.69 -12.08 -7.82
C TRP A 275 2.13 -12.20 -7.29
N SER A 276 2.32 -11.93 -5.99
CA SER A 276 3.62 -11.85 -5.35
C SER A 276 3.62 -12.46 -3.96
N PRO A 277 4.49 -13.44 -3.71
CA PRO A 277 4.65 -14.03 -2.40
C PRO A 277 5.05 -12.96 -1.37
N LEU A 278 4.28 -12.85 -0.28
CA LEU A 278 4.50 -11.82 0.73
C LEU A 278 5.70 -12.16 1.64
N LYS A 279 5.93 -13.43 1.96
CA LYS A 279 7.00 -13.88 2.85
C LYS A 279 8.36 -13.32 2.45
N LYS A 280 8.73 -13.49 1.18
CA LYS A 280 10.01 -13.01 0.63
C LYS A 280 10.18 -11.50 0.69
N ARG A 281 9.07 -10.75 0.58
CA ARG A 281 9.09 -9.28 0.70
C ARG A 281 9.32 -8.83 2.14
N LEU A 282 8.70 -9.50 3.09
CA LEU A 282 8.89 -9.24 4.52
C LEU A 282 10.32 -9.55 4.95
N GLU A 283 10.84 -10.73 4.60
CA GLU A 283 12.22 -11.14 4.90
C GLU A 283 13.28 -10.18 4.31
N ARG A 284 13.00 -9.57 3.16
CA ARG A 284 13.92 -8.60 2.53
C ARG A 284 14.08 -7.29 3.30
N VAL A 285 13.09 -6.90 4.06
CA VAL A 285 13.10 -5.63 4.80
C VAL A 285 13.26 -5.81 6.30
N GLU A 286 13.19 -7.05 6.78
CA GLU A 286 13.40 -7.38 8.18
C GLU A 286 14.78 -6.94 8.64
N GLY A 287 14.83 -6.20 9.75
CA GLY A 287 16.06 -5.71 10.37
C GLY A 287 16.87 -4.72 9.51
N LEU A 288 16.32 -4.12 8.44
CA LEU A 288 16.93 -2.95 7.80
C LEU A 288 16.85 -1.74 8.76
N GLU A 289 17.89 -0.93 8.77
CA GLU A 289 17.86 0.36 9.46
C GLU A 289 17.13 1.40 8.62
N ILE A 290 15.98 1.84 9.08
CA ILE A 290 15.14 2.81 8.40
C ILE A 290 15.17 4.13 9.18
N LYS A 291 15.69 5.18 8.53
CA LYS A 291 15.87 6.50 9.14
C LYS A 291 14.51 7.16 9.43
N ASP A 292 13.68 7.28 8.40
CA ASP A 292 12.39 7.97 8.40
C ASP A 292 11.43 7.37 7.36
N ALA A 293 10.22 7.90 7.31
CA ALA A 293 9.18 7.42 6.40
C ALA A 293 9.58 7.56 4.92
N GLU A 294 10.23 8.65 4.55
CA GLU A 294 10.68 8.92 3.19
C GLU A 294 11.75 7.92 2.76
N HIS A 295 12.67 7.55 3.65
CA HIS A 295 13.67 6.52 3.41
C HIS A 295 13.03 5.15 3.23
N GLY A 296 12.06 4.78 4.08
CA GLY A 296 11.31 3.53 3.96
C GLY A 296 10.56 3.41 2.63
N VAL A 297 9.95 4.51 2.16
CA VAL A 297 9.28 4.56 0.85
C VAL A 297 10.27 4.39 -0.30
N LYS A 298 11.43 5.06 -0.26
CA LYS A 298 12.48 4.90 -1.28
C LYS A 298 12.98 3.45 -1.35
N ILE A 299 13.20 2.82 -0.21
CA ILE A 299 13.57 1.39 -0.13
C ILE A 299 12.50 0.51 -0.77
N ALA A 300 11.21 0.74 -0.43
CA ALA A 300 10.11 -0.02 -1.02
C ALA A 300 10.06 0.12 -2.54
N GLN A 301 10.15 1.36 -3.03
CA GLN A 301 10.12 1.64 -4.46
C GLN A 301 11.29 1.01 -5.20
N ALA A 302 12.48 1.00 -4.61
CA ALA A 302 13.68 0.40 -5.20
C ALA A 302 13.65 -1.14 -5.16
N LEU A 303 13.31 -1.73 -3.99
CA LEU A 303 13.30 -3.19 -3.82
C LEU A 303 12.18 -3.90 -4.57
N PHE A 304 11.01 -3.25 -4.71
CA PHE A 304 9.80 -3.86 -5.26
C PHE A 304 9.41 -3.29 -6.63
N ALA A 305 10.34 -2.61 -7.32
CA ALA A 305 10.18 -2.14 -8.70
C ALA A 305 10.17 -3.28 -9.74
N GLU A 306 10.60 -4.48 -9.36
CA GLU A 306 10.81 -5.64 -10.24
C GLU A 306 9.62 -5.99 -11.14
N ARG A 307 8.40 -5.71 -10.70
CA ARG A 307 7.18 -5.97 -11.49
C ARG A 307 6.82 -4.90 -12.51
N PHE A 308 7.50 -3.79 -12.49
CA PHE A 308 7.36 -2.82 -13.57
C PHE A 308 7.90 -3.38 -14.89
N ALA A 309 8.98 -4.17 -14.85
CA ALA A 309 9.54 -4.84 -16.01
C ALA A 309 8.56 -5.84 -16.65
N ASP A 310 7.88 -6.70 -15.85
CA ASP A 310 6.87 -7.66 -16.34
C ASP A 310 5.71 -6.95 -17.04
N ARG A 311 5.35 -5.78 -16.55
CA ARG A 311 4.27 -4.98 -17.09
C ARG A 311 4.67 -4.26 -18.37
N VAL A 312 5.86 -3.69 -18.40
CA VAL A 312 6.44 -3.07 -19.60
C VAL A 312 6.62 -4.11 -20.70
N MET A 313 6.94 -5.37 -20.36
CA MET A 313 6.95 -6.49 -21.31
C MET A 313 5.58 -6.72 -21.96
N ALA A 314 4.51 -6.65 -21.17
CA ALA A 314 3.15 -6.86 -21.68
C ALA A 314 2.66 -5.70 -22.57
N GLU A 315 3.15 -4.47 -22.33
CA GLU A 315 2.72 -3.26 -23.04
C GLU A 315 3.65 -2.87 -24.22
N GLU A 316 4.97 -3.06 -24.09
CA GLU A 316 5.97 -2.63 -25.07
C GLU A 316 6.64 -3.78 -25.85
N GLY A 317 6.34 -5.03 -25.50
CA GLY A 317 6.98 -6.20 -26.11
C GLY A 317 8.40 -6.44 -25.59
N ILE A 318 9.01 -7.55 -26.04
CA ILE A 318 10.39 -7.93 -25.71
C ILE A 318 11.35 -7.09 -26.54
N LYS A 319 12.30 -6.41 -25.91
CA LYS A 319 13.36 -5.65 -26.58
C LYS A 319 14.65 -6.44 -26.62
N THR A 320 15.36 -6.38 -27.72
CA THR A 320 16.70 -6.99 -27.88
C THR A 320 17.77 -5.95 -27.53
N ILE A 321 18.74 -6.38 -26.71
CA ILE A 321 19.91 -5.59 -26.27
C ILE A 321 21.19 -6.39 -26.51
N ASN A 322 22.34 -5.72 -26.59
CA ASN A 322 23.66 -6.32 -26.79
C ASN A 322 24.36 -6.55 -25.43
N ALA A 323 25.49 -7.24 -25.46
CA ALA A 323 26.30 -7.46 -24.25
C ALA A 323 26.85 -6.17 -23.62
N VAL A 324 26.95 -5.09 -24.39
CA VAL A 324 27.24 -3.73 -23.93
C VAL A 324 26.22 -2.77 -24.52
N GLU A 325 25.68 -1.92 -23.67
CA GLU A 325 24.61 -0.96 -24.04
C GLU A 325 24.90 0.43 -23.50
N LYS A 326 24.49 1.44 -24.27
CA LYS A 326 24.42 2.82 -23.78
C LYS A 326 23.19 3.00 -22.92
N ILE A 327 23.39 3.44 -21.70
CA ILE A 327 22.33 3.73 -20.74
C ILE A 327 22.35 5.21 -20.38
N LYS A 328 21.19 5.74 -19.96
CA LYS A 328 21.08 7.09 -19.37
C LYS A 328 20.79 6.95 -17.90
N ILE A 329 21.65 7.46 -17.03
CA ILE A 329 21.49 7.41 -15.56
C ILE A 329 20.85 8.71 -15.11
N LEU A 330 19.91 8.63 -14.18
CA LEU A 330 19.36 9.80 -13.48
C LEU A 330 20.34 10.21 -12.37
N ALA A 331 20.97 11.35 -12.52
CA ALA A 331 21.86 11.93 -11.52
C ALA A 331 21.07 12.58 -10.37
N GLY A 332 21.74 12.90 -9.28
CA GLY A 332 21.15 13.52 -8.08
C GLY A 332 20.56 14.92 -8.32
N ASP A 333 21.04 15.63 -9.34
CA ASP A 333 20.50 16.92 -9.83
C ASP A 333 19.34 16.77 -10.83
N LYS A 334 18.87 15.54 -11.03
CA LYS A 334 17.80 15.13 -11.98
C LYS A 334 18.18 15.18 -13.46
N ASN A 335 19.43 15.47 -13.81
CA ASN A 335 19.92 15.38 -15.16
C ASN A 335 20.09 13.90 -15.58
N LYS A 336 20.06 13.64 -16.90
CA LYS A 336 20.30 12.32 -17.47
C LYS A 336 21.69 12.28 -18.09
N ILE A 337 22.55 11.44 -17.53
CA ILE A 337 23.92 11.28 -18.01
C ILE A 337 24.05 9.97 -18.74
N GLU A 338 24.57 10.00 -19.97
CA GLU A 338 24.80 8.81 -20.80
C GLU A 338 26.14 8.15 -20.46
N THR A 339 26.13 6.83 -20.34
CA THR A 339 27.34 6.00 -20.14
C THR A 339 27.16 4.62 -20.72
N GLU A 340 28.25 3.89 -20.93
CA GLU A 340 28.20 2.49 -21.30
C GLU A 340 28.06 1.57 -20.09
N ALA A 341 27.28 0.51 -20.26
CA ALA A 341 27.05 -0.51 -19.25
C ALA A 341 27.24 -1.91 -19.82
N LYS A 342 27.92 -2.76 -19.08
CA LYS A 342 28.00 -4.20 -19.38
C LYS A 342 26.71 -4.88 -18.92
N ILE A 343 26.15 -5.69 -19.77
CA ILE A 343 25.00 -6.57 -19.47
C ILE A 343 25.57 -7.89 -18.94
N ASP A 344 25.18 -8.27 -17.71
CA ASP A 344 25.73 -9.43 -17.04
C ASP A 344 24.62 -10.30 -16.41
N THR A 345 24.27 -11.38 -17.10
CA THR A 345 23.28 -12.35 -16.62
C THR A 345 23.76 -13.21 -15.44
N GLY A 346 25.06 -13.26 -15.20
CA GLY A 346 25.66 -13.97 -14.05
C GLY A 346 25.52 -13.17 -12.75
N ALA A 347 25.60 -11.86 -12.83
CA ALA A 347 25.42 -10.99 -11.68
C ALA A 347 23.92 -10.87 -11.31
N PHE A 348 23.60 -11.03 -10.03
CA PHE A 348 22.21 -10.87 -9.56
C PHE A 348 21.77 -9.40 -9.58
N ARG A 349 22.61 -8.49 -9.09
CA ARG A 349 22.32 -7.06 -8.91
C ARG A 349 23.21 -6.20 -9.77
N SER A 350 22.67 -5.06 -10.21
CA SER A 350 23.44 -4.03 -10.90
C SER A 350 24.50 -3.41 -9.96
N SER A 351 25.58 -2.95 -10.53
CA SER A 351 26.64 -2.24 -9.81
C SER A 351 27.12 -1.02 -10.59
N ILE A 352 27.56 0.01 -9.86
CA ILE A 352 28.10 1.24 -10.42
C ILE A 352 29.47 1.52 -9.78
N ASP A 353 30.35 2.09 -10.59
CA ASP A 353 31.65 2.57 -10.13
C ASP A 353 31.50 3.68 -9.08
N ARG A 354 32.37 3.67 -8.06
CA ARG A 354 32.32 4.63 -6.94
C ARG A 354 32.48 6.07 -7.43
N ASP A 355 33.51 6.31 -8.25
CA ASP A 355 33.85 7.65 -8.73
C ASP A 355 32.75 8.21 -9.66
N LEU A 356 32.15 7.34 -10.47
CA LEU A 356 30.98 7.70 -11.28
C LEU A 356 29.78 8.03 -10.39
N ALA A 357 29.49 7.20 -9.40
CA ALA A 357 28.36 7.42 -8.48
C ALA A 357 28.51 8.73 -7.69
N GLU A 358 29.73 9.07 -7.28
CA GLU A 358 30.06 10.31 -6.59
C GLU A 358 29.84 11.53 -7.51
N ARG A 359 30.42 11.52 -8.71
CA ARG A 359 30.24 12.57 -9.72
C ARG A 359 28.77 12.80 -10.08
N LEU A 360 27.96 11.75 -10.11
CA LEU A 360 26.54 11.82 -10.37
C LEU A 360 25.71 12.24 -9.15
N GLY A 361 26.34 12.50 -7.98
CA GLY A 361 25.65 12.86 -6.75
C GLY A 361 24.74 11.77 -6.18
N LEU A 362 25.02 10.48 -6.52
CA LEU A 362 24.23 9.34 -6.08
C LEU A 362 24.64 8.81 -4.71
N LEU A 363 25.80 9.27 -4.14
CA LEU A 363 26.29 8.87 -2.82
C LEU A 363 25.81 9.80 -1.70
N LYS A 364 24.88 10.71 -1.95
CA LYS A 364 24.24 11.50 -0.89
C LYS A 364 23.52 10.58 0.09
N GLU A 365 23.56 10.94 1.38
CA GLU A 365 22.97 10.12 2.46
C GLU A 365 21.51 9.72 2.22
N GLU A 366 20.74 10.63 1.64
CA GLU A 366 19.34 10.43 1.28
C GLU A 366 19.09 9.38 0.18
N ASN A 367 20.13 9.01 -0.58
CA ASN A 367 20.07 7.99 -1.64
C ASN A 367 20.75 6.67 -1.24
N ILE A 368 21.52 6.64 -0.14
CA ILE A 368 22.11 5.43 0.38
C ILE A 368 21.04 4.64 1.13
N LEU A 369 20.69 3.47 0.61
CA LEU A 369 19.67 2.62 1.19
C LEU A 369 20.22 1.82 2.36
N TRP A 370 21.45 1.28 2.25
CA TRP A 370 22.18 0.66 3.36
C TRP A 370 23.70 0.66 3.13
N LYS A 371 24.46 0.80 4.21
CA LYS A 371 25.93 0.99 4.14
C LYS A 371 26.73 -0.32 4.20
N ASN A 372 26.39 -1.31 5.04
CA ASN A 372 27.31 -2.40 5.41
C ASN A 372 26.68 -3.81 5.49
N ARG A 373 25.45 -4.04 5.03
CA ARG A 373 24.71 -5.26 5.39
C ARG A 373 24.79 -6.42 4.39
N PHE A 374 25.33 -6.20 3.20
CA PHE A 374 25.44 -7.27 2.21
C PHE A 374 26.90 -7.59 1.94
N GLU A 375 27.31 -8.75 2.42
CA GLU A 375 28.54 -9.37 1.97
C GLU A 375 28.34 -9.93 0.57
N TYR A 376 28.99 -9.33 -0.40
CA TYR A 376 29.00 -9.85 -1.77
C TYR A 376 30.13 -10.86 -1.92
N ARG A 377 29.79 -12.12 -2.23
CA ARG A 377 30.75 -13.05 -2.81
C ARG A 377 31.11 -12.54 -4.20
N SER A 378 32.29 -11.98 -4.33
CA SER A 378 32.93 -11.67 -5.61
C SER A 378 34.12 -12.59 -5.79
N ALA A 379 34.70 -12.62 -7.00
CA ALA A 379 35.98 -13.31 -7.25
C ALA A 379 37.13 -12.83 -6.34
N VAL A 380 36.98 -11.71 -5.64
CA VAL A 380 37.94 -11.06 -4.73
C VAL A 380 37.58 -11.24 -3.25
N GLY A 381 36.58 -12.07 -2.91
CA GLY A 381 36.13 -12.33 -1.54
C GLY A 381 34.87 -11.51 -1.10
N LEU A 382 34.55 -11.61 0.20
CA LEU A 382 33.43 -10.91 0.85
C LEU A 382 33.84 -9.46 1.13
N GLN A 383 33.13 -8.50 0.51
CA GLN A 383 33.31 -7.08 0.79
C GLN A 383 31.98 -6.39 1.08
N PRO A 384 31.87 -5.61 2.17
CA PRO A 384 30.71 -4.76 2.40
C PRO A 384 30.68 -3.64 1.34
N ARG A 385 29.57 -3.50 0.65
CA ARG A 385 29.37 -2.47 -0.37
C ARG A 385 28.13 -1.66 -0.07
N PRO A 386 28.19 -0.32 -0.11
CA PRO A 386 27.01 0.51 -0.05
C PRO A 386 26.06 0.16 -1.19
N VAL A 387 24.78 0.22 -0.91
CA VAL A 387 23.73 0.05 -1.93
C VAL A 387 22.92 1.33 -1.98
N ILE A 388 22.73 1.81 -3.20
CA ILE A 388 22.05 3.07 -3.49
C ILE A 388 20.77 2.84 -4.31
N GLY A 389 19.84 3.78 -4.25
CA GLY A 389 18.77 3.90 -5.21
C GLY A 389 19.35 4.21 -6.58
N PHE A 390 18.96 3.47 -7.62
CA PHE A 390 19.52 3.59 -8.97
C PHE A 390 18.42 3.61 -10.01
N THR A 391 18.38 4.70 -10.78
CA THR A 391 17.40 4.88 -11.87
C THR A 391 18.15 5.10 -13.17
N PHE A 392 17.83 4.30 -14.18
CA PHE A 392 18.43 4.41 -15.50
C PHE A 392 17.44 4.05 -16.62
N TRP A 393 17.81 4.37 -17.86
CA TRP A 393 17.08 3.97 -19.07
C TRP A 393 17.95 3.01 -19.89
N LEU A 394 17.39 1.85 -20.21
CA LEU A 394 17.99 0.82 -21.05
C LEU A 394 17.08 0.57 -22.25
N ALA A 395 17.58 0.71 -23.47
CA ALA A 395 16.78 0.60 -24.70
C ALA A 395 15.46 1.41 -24.66
N GLY A 396 15.51 2.63 -24.05
CA GLY A 396 14.35 3.51 -23.89
C GLY A 396 13.45 3.21 -22.69
N ARG A 397 13.64 2.09 -21.97
CA ARG A 397 12.88 1.74 -20.77
C ARG A 397 13.48 2.37 -19.52
N LYS A 398 12.65 3.02 -18.70
CA LYS A 398 13.03 3.49 -17.38
C LYS A 398 13.02 2.34 -16.40
N ILE A 399 14.14 2.08 -15.74
CA ILE A 399 14.33 1.06 -14.70
C ILE A 399 14.66 1.77 -13.38
N GLN A 400 13.90 1.47 -12.34
CA GLN A 400 14.16 1.94 -10.97
C GLN A 400 14.50 0.72 -10.12
N THR A 401 15.71 0.69 -9.59
CA THR A 401 16.26 -0.46 -8.89
C THR A 401 17.25 -0.04 -7.82
N THR A 402 18.03 -1.01 -7.33
CA THR A 402 19.16 -0.78 -6.43
C THR A 402 20.46 -1.20 -7.10
N ALA A 403 21.52 -0.41 -6.93
CA ALA A 403 22.84 -0.77 -7.39
C ALA A 403 23.83 -0.83 -6.21
N SER A 404 24.75 -1.81 -6.22
CA SER A 404 25.89 -1.81 -5.32
C SER A 404 26.97 -0.87 -5.84
N VAL A 405 27.59 -0.11 -4.93
CA VAL A 405 28.71 0.76 -5.27
C VAL A 405 30.01 -0.01 -5.05
N SER A 406 30.84 -0.09 -6.07
CA SER A 406 32.11 -0.80 -6.02
C SER A 406 33.18 -0.04 -6.78
N ASN A 407 34.45 -0.25 -6.45
CA ASN A 407 35.56 0.25 -7.27
C ASN A 407 35.61 -0.58 -8.56
N ARG A 408 35.42 0.07 -9.68
CA ARG A 408 35.46 -0.51 -11.02
C ARG A 408 36.54 0.10 -11.92
N SER A 409 37.49 0.83 -11.33
CA SER A 409 38.55 1.54 -12.06
C SER A 409 39.42 0.62 -12.96
N LYS A 410 39.50 -0.68 -12.61
CA LYS A 410 40.20 -1.71 -13.40
C LYS A 410 39.27 -2.46 -14.36
N MET A 411 38.01 -2.07 -14.47
CA MET A 411 37.01 -2.71 -15.35
C MET A 411 36.76 -1.85 -16.59
N ASN A 412 36.48 -2.50 -17.72
CA ASN A 412 36.21 -1.79 -18.97
C ASN A 412 34.96 -0.90 -18.96
N TYR A 413 33.99 -1.21 -18.06
CA TYR A 413 32.71 -0.50 -17.99
C TYR A 413 32.42 -0.06 -16.57
N PRO A 414 32.05 1.22 -16.38
CA PRO A 414 31.76 1.78 -15.05
C PRO A 414 30.44 1.30 -14.47
N VAL A 415 29.56 0.75 -15.30
CA VAL A 415 28.27 0.20 -14.87
C VAL A 415 28.11 -1.23 -15.36
N LEU A 416 27.55 -2.06 -14.47
CA LEU A 416 27.14 -3.42 -14.78
C LEU A 416 25.65 -3.55 -14.48
N ILE A 417 24.89 -4.05 -15.45
CA ILE A 417 23.46 -4.33 -15.28
C ILE A 417 23.27 -5.82 -15.01
N GLY A 418 22.79 -6.14 -13.81
CA GLY A 418 22.57 -7.50 -13.36
C GLY A 418 21.23 -8.07 -13.81
N ARG A 419 21.09 -9.40 -13.77
CA ARG A 419 19.91 -10.13 -14.28
C ARG A 419 18.58 -9.71 -13.66
N ASN A 420 18.61 -9.12 -12.44
CA ASN A 420 17.41 -8.60 -11.80
C ASN A 420 16.74 -7.47 -12.58
N ASP A 421 17.53 -6.71 -13.33
CA ASP A 421 17.09 -5.55 -14.10
C ASP A 421 16.95 -5.85 -15.61
N LEU A 422 17.21 -7.10 -16.02
CA LEU A 422 17.21 -7.55 -17.42
C LEU A 422 15.91 -8.27 -17.82
N MET A 423 14.92 -8.33 -16.92
CA MET A 423 13.62 -8.94 -17.27
C MET A 423 12.95 -8.16 -18.40
N GLY A 424 12.57 -8.90 -19.45
CA GLY A 424 11.97 -8.32 -20.66
C GLY A 424 12.92 -7.88 -21.74
N PHE A 425 14.18 -8.29 -21.60
CA PHE A 425 15.17 -8.13 -22.67
C PHE A 425 15.67 -9.48 -23.17
N LEU A 426 15.84 -9.60 -24.49
CA LEU A 426 16.65 -10.62 -25.13
C LEU A 426 18.05 -10.07 -25.29
N ILE A 427 19.06 -10.85 -24.90
CA ILE A 427 20.45 -10.43 -24.95
C ILE A 427 21.09 -11.12 -26.15
N ARG A 428 21.64 -10.31 -27.06
CA ARG A 428 22.54 -10.80 -28.10
C ARG A 428 23.95 -10.91 -27.50
N PRO A 429 24.59 -12.06 -27.64
CA PRO A 429 25.97 -12.27 -27.18
C PRO A 429 26.96 -11.35 -27.87
#